data_8efa12d5b8aa9b08e864beeb40bfc5b7
#
_entry.id   8efa12d5b8aa9b08e864beeb40bfc5b7
#
_cell.length_a   1.000
_cell.length_b   1.000
_cell.length_c   1.000
_cell.angle_alpha   90.00
_cell.angle_beta   90.00
_cell.angle_gamma   90.00
#
_symmetry.space_group_name_H-M   'P 1'
#
loop_
_entity.id
_entity.type
_entity.pdbx_description
1 polymer ?
#
loop_
_entity_poly.entity_id
_entity_poly.type
_entity_poly.pdbx_seq_one_letter_code
_entity_poly.pdbx_strand_id
1 'polypeptide(L)'
;MFAQKTSCMSKRKFTTVEAARRLMSSMEVAIDNMIAEVKKPVDPEAGGSARKAELQSIKQTAIDCKELLIERQKLEQMVKELQ
;
A
#
# COMPACT_ATOMS: atom_id res chain seq x y z
N MET A 1 16.51 6.07 -33.41
CA MET A 1 16.19 6.03 -32.66
C MET A 1 15.90 5.88 -31.89
N PHE A 2 16.21 5.79 -31.71
CA PHE A 2 15.84 5.65 -30.81
C PHE A 2 15.50 5.31 -30.14
N ALA A 3 15.52 5.34 -30.53
CA ALA A 3 15.17 5.07 -29.79
C ALA A 3 14.75 4.42 -29.41
N GLN A 4 14.68 4.25 -29.89
CA GLN A 4 14.33 3.69 -29.28
C GLN A 4 14.53 2.95 -28.83
N LYS A 5 14.44 2.66 -29.54
CA LYS A 5 14.95 1.79 -29.07
C LYS A 5 15.51 1.55 -27.90
N THR A 6 15.77 1.87 -27.83
CA THR A 6 16.18 2.11 -26.54
C THR A 6 15.17 1.98 -25.50
N SER A 7 13.98 2.25 -25.77
CA SER A 7 12.95 2.13 -24.78
C SER A 7 12.83 0.71 -24.28
N CYS A 8 13.02 -0.27 -25.11
CA CYS A 8 13.02 -1.65 -24.65
C CYS A 8 14.16 -1.93 -23.70
N MET A 9 15.31 -1.36 -24.02
CA MET A 9 16.45 -1.53 -23.15
C MET A 9 16.20 -0.91 -21.79
N SER A 10 15.57 0.25 -21.79
CA SER A 10 15.23 0.90 -20.54
C SER A 10 14.32 0.05 -19.70
N LYS A 11 13.36 -0.60 -20.33
CA LYS A 11 12.44 -1.46 -19.61
C LYS A 11 13.15 -2.63 -18.95
N ARG A 12 14.14 -3.18 -19.64
CA ARG A 12 14.88 -4.28 -19.06
C ARG A 12 15.70 -3.83 -17.87
N LYS A 13 16.14 -2.59 -17.87
CA LYS A 13 16.86 -2.07 -16.73
C LYS A 13 15.96 -1.80 -15.55
N PHE A 14 14.68 -1.65 -15.80
CA PHE A 14 13.70 -1.52 -14.73
C PHE A 14 13.44 -2.92 -14.22
N THR A 15 14.25 -3.34 -13.27
CA THR A 15 14.25 -4.71 -12.77
C THR A 15 13.09 -4.94 -11.81
N THR A 16 12.86 -6.22 -11.52
CA THR A 16 11.87 -6.60 -10.53
C THR A 16 12.19 -5.99 -9.18
N VAL A 17 13.47 -5.91 -8.83
CA VAL A 17 13.88 -5.32 -7.57
C VAL A 17 13.49 -3.85 -7.52
N GLU A 18 13.72 -3.11 -8.58
CA GLU A 18 13.36 -1.70 -8.61
C GLU A 18 11.85 -1.50 -8.54
N ALA A 19 11.13 -2.32 -9.29
CA ALA A 19 9.67 -2.25 -9.26
C ALA A 19 9.14 -2.56 -7.86
N ALA A 20 9.70 -3.57 -7.22
CA ALA A 20 9.29 -3.95 -5.88
C ALA A 20 9.57 -2.83 -4.89
N ARG A 21 10.72 -2.18 -5.00
CA ARG A 21 11.05 -1.06 -4.10
C ARG A 21 10.11 0.12 -4.28
N ARG A 22 9.76 0.42 -5.52
CA ARG A 22 8.80 1.49 -5.78
C ARG A 22 7.44 1.16 -5.20
N LEU A 23 7.02 -0.08 -5.37
CA LEU A 23 5.75 -0.53 -4.82
C LEU A 23 5.78 -0.45 -3.31
N MET A 24 6.87 -0.88 -2.68
CA MET A 24 7.00 -0.81 -1.23
C MET A 24 6.89 0.62 -0.72
N SER A 25 7.51 1.56 -1.41
CA SER A 25 7.40 2.97 -1.04
C SER A 25 5.96 3.46 -1.13
N SER A 26 5.27 3.07 -2.21
CA SER A 26 3.88 3.45 -2.38
C SER A 26 3.00 2.81 -1.31
N MET A 27 3.29 1.57 -0.95
CA MET A 27 2.56 0.87 0.09
C MET A 27 2.74 1.55 1.44
N GLU A 28 3.94 2.06 1.71
CA GLU A 28 4.19 2.77 2.96
C GLU A 28 3.34 4.02 3.08
N VAL A 29 3.19 4.75 1.98
CA VAL A 29 2.30 5.92 1.99
C VAL A 29 0.86 5.50 2.22
N ALA A 30 0.43 4.43 1.56
CA ALA A 30 -0.93 3.92 1.73
C ALA A 30 -1.18 3.46 3.16
N ILE A 31 -0.18 2.78 3.75
CA ILE A 31 -0.28 2.32 5.13
C ILE A 31 -0.43 3.51 6.08
N ASP A 32 0.37 4.56 5.88
CA ASP A 32 0.27 5.75 6.71
C ASP A 32 -1.10 6.40 6.59
N ASN A 33 -1.64 6.46 5.38
CA ASN A 33 -2.97 7.01 5.15
C ASN A 33 -4.04 6.18 5.86
N MET A 34 -3.89 4.86 5.83
CA MET A 34 -4.84 3.97 6.50
C MET A 34 -4.74 4.10 8.01
N ILE A 35 -3.53 4.23 8.54
CA ILE A 35 -3.36 4.43 9.97
C ILE A 35 -4.05 5.72 10.41
N ALA A 36 -3.89 6.79 9.63
CA ALA A 36 -4.55 8.05 9.94
C ALA A 36 -6.07 7.89 9.93
N GLU A 37 -6.58 7.11 8.99
CA GLU A 37 -8.02 6.88 8.88
C GLU A 37 -8.54 6.08 10.08
N VAL A 38 -7.79 5.08 10.51
CA VAL A 38 -8.17 4.26 11.66
C VAL A 38 -8.17 5.08 12.95
N LYS A 39 -7.28 6.06 13.04
CA LYS A 39 -7.17 6.90 14.23
C LYS A 39 -8.24 7.98 14.31
N LYS A 40 -8.97 8.19 13.23
CA LYS A 40 -9.98 9.23 13.19
C LYS A 40 -11.05 8.96 14.25
N PRO A 41 -11.41 9.96 15.05
CA PRO A 41 -12.44 9.73 16.06
C PRO A 41 -13.82 9.53 15.42
N VAL A 42 -14.58 8.65 16.01
CA VAL A 42 -15.96 8.44 15.58
C VAL A 42 -16.82 9.55 16.17
N ASP A 43 -17.70 10.11 15.36
CA ASP A 43 -18.57 11.17 15.78
C ASP A 43 -19.52 10.66 16.88
N PRO A 44 -19.41 11.18 18.10
CA PRO A 44 -20.28 10.72 19.19
C PRO A 44 -21.75 11.12 18.98
N GLU A 45 -21.98 12.10 18.10
CA GLU A 45 -23.33 12.55 17.81
C GLU A 45 -24.02 11.70 16.75
N ALA A 46 -23.26 10.82 16.07
CA ALA A 46 -23.81 10.00 15.00
C ALA A 46 -24.83 9.03 15.57
N GLY A 47 -25.95 8.90 14.86
CA GLY A 47 -27.00 7.96 15.27
C GLY A 47 -26.61 6.54 14.96
N GLY A 48 -27.40 5.61 15.47
CA GLY A 48 -27.13 4.18 15.48
C GLY A 48 -26.52 3.59 14.22
N SER A 49 -27.25 3.64 13.10
CA SER A 49 -26.75 2.97 11.89
C SER A 49 -25.56 3.70 11.27
N ALA A 50 -25.53 5.04 11.36
CA ALA A 50 -24.39 5.80 10.86
C ALA A 50 -23.15 5.50 11.66
N ARG A 51 -23.28 5.42 12.98
CA ARG A 51 -22.15 5.08 13.83
C ARG A 51 -21.65 3.66 13.55
N LYS A 52 -22.57 2.74 13.37
CA LYS A 52 -22.22 1.36 13.07
C LYS A 52 -21.49 1.26 11.75
N ALA A 53 -21.95 1.98 10.73
CA ALA A 53 -21.31 1.97 9.43
C ALA A 53 -19.90 2.54 9.52
N GLU A 54 -19.72 3.61 10.30
CA GLU A 54 -18.41 4.23 10.48
C GLU A 54 -17.46 3.28 11.20
N LEU A 55 -17.93 2.60 12.23
CA LEU A 55 -17.11 1.63 12.96
C LEU A 55 -16.71 0.47 12.07
N GLN A 56 -17.62 0.01 11.22
CA GLN A 56 -17.30 -1.07 10.28
C GLN A 56 -16.30 -0.63 9.23
N SER A 57 -16.42 0.62 8.77
CA SER A 57 -15.47 1.17 7.81
C SER A 57 -14.07 1.24 8.41
N ILE A 58 -13.97 1.67 9.64
CA ILE A 58 -12.69 1.74 10.35
C ILE A 58 -12.11 0.34 10.51
N LYS A 59 -12.95 -0.62 10.88
CA LYS A 59 -12.51 -2.00 11.03
C LYS A 59 -11.97 -2.55 9.72
N GLN A 60 -12.68 -2.29 8.62
CA GLN A 60 -12.26 -2.77 7.31
C GLN A 60 -10.92 -2.14 6.93
N THR A 61 -10.76 -0.85 7.16
CA THR A 61 -9.51 -0.17 6.88
C THR A 61 -8.36 -0.76 7.68
N ALA A 62 -8.62 -1.08 8.94
CA ALA A 62 -7.59 -1.69 9.81
C ALA A 62 -7.17 -3.06 9.27
N ILE A 63 -8.15 -3.86 8.81
CA ILE A 63 -7.86 -5.17 8.24
C ILE A 63 -7.05 -5.01 6.96
N ASP A 64 -7.46 -4.07 6.10
CA ASP A 64 -6.76 -3.83 4.86
C ASP A 64 -5.32 -3.36 5.12
N CYS A 65 -5.14 -2.52 6.13
CA CYS A 65 -3.83 -2.04 6.52
C CYS A 65 -2.94 -3.20 6.97
N LYS A 66 -3.50 -4.10 7.78
CA LYS A 66 -2.76 -5.27 8.23
C LYS A 66 -2.35 -6.14 7.06
N GLU A 67 -3.25 -6.35 6.11
CA GLU A 67 -2.94 -7.16 4.94
C GLU A 67 -1.85 -6.51 4.10
N LEU A 68 -1.92 -5.20 3.96
CA LEU A 68 -0.91 -4.48 3.20
C LEU A 68 0.47 -4.58 3.86
N LEU A 69 0.51 -4.55 5.19
CA LEU A 69 1.75 -4.73 5.93
C LEU A 69 2.35 -6.10 5.66
N ILE A 70 1.52 -7.13 5.64
CA ILE A 70 1.96 -8.49 5.36
C ILE A 70 2.50 -8.58 3.93
N GLU A 71 1.81 -7.99 2.98
CA GLU A 71 2.24 -8.02 1.59
C GLU A 71 3.54 -7.25 1.40
N ARG A 72 3.70 -6.14 2.11
CA ARG A 72 4.95 -5.38 2.03
C ARG A 72 6.11 -6.21 2.57
N GLN A 73 5.88 -6.93 3.66
CA GLN A 73 6.90 -7.79 4.23
C GLN A 73 7.32 -8.88 3.25
N LYS A 74 6.36 -9.45 2.55
CA LYS A 74 6.65 -10.46 1.53
C LYS A 74 7.49 -9.88 0.40
N LEU A 75 7.17 -8.67 -0.03
CA LEU A 75 7.94 -7.99 -1.05
C LEU A 75 9.37 -7.73 -0.58
N GLU A 76 9.52 -7.30 0.65
CA GLU A 76 10.83 -7.04 1.22
C GLU A 76 11.68 -8.30 1.22
N GLN A 77 11.07 -9.42 1.60
CA GLN A 77 11.77 -10.69 1.60
C GLN A 77 12.18 -11.09 0.19
N MET A 78 11.28 -10.88 -0.77
CA MET A 78 11.56 -11.18 -2.16
C MET A 78 12.74 -10.36 -2.68
N VAL A 79 12.77 -9.08 -2.34
CA VAL A 79 13.86 -8.20 -2.76
C VAL A 79 15.19 -8.70 -2.20
N LYS A 80 15.20 -9.12 -0.94
CA LYS A 80 16.41 -9.65 -0.34
C LYS A 80 16.90 -10.89 -1.06
N GLU A 81 15.99 -11.74 -1.48
CA GLU A 81 16.36 -12.97 -2.18
C GLU A 81 16.85 -12.70 -3.58
N LEU A 82 16.38 -11.62 -4.20
CA LEU A 82 16.78 -11.27 -5.55
C LEU A 82 18.09 -10.49 -5.60
N GLN A 83 18.55 -9.99 -4.49
CA GLN A 83 19.85 -9.31 -4.41
C GLN A 83 20.97 -10.32 -4.15
#